data_30808536026ec8c5eaaed28c42f95f36
#
_entry.id   30808536026ec8c5eaaed28c42f95f36
#
_cell.length_a   1.000
_cell.length_b   1.000
_cell.length_c   1.000
_cell.angle_alpha   90.00
_cell.angle_beta   90.00
_cell.angle_gamma   90.00
#
_symmetry.space_group_name_H-M   'P 1'
#
loop_
_entity.id
_entity.type
_entity.pdbx_description
1 polymer ?
#
loop_
_entity_poly.entity_id
_entity_poly.type
_entity_poly.pdbx_seq_one_letter_code
_entity_poly.pdbx_strand_id
1 'polypeptide(L)'
;MHHRFTPEGNQQALEFFDKAIEADANNAQAHAWKACTLGQGWFRGWVGGTQEDMFQMSGDCIARAVDLNENDFECHRMLSAVHLSKHEFQLAEEHGRKAYDMVPSDPRVLSGYGEVLVRNGSVDEGLDLLGKALELDPVPQGQLNSDKRFTDLLLGHFYAENFEDLIEVAKKIEHQNFQSWLFVHYAKQQLNVLNKDDKSFEQGLQEYAKDDWPLFLDRLHIPQEEIRNKLSEFLSTI
;
A
#
# COMPACT_ATOMS: atom_id res chain seq x y z
N MET A 1 5.24 -22.23 0.71
CA MET A 1 4.36 -22.15 1.89
C MET A 1 3.22 -21.23 1.54
N HIS A 2 1.98 -21.71 1.52
CA HIS A 2 0.84 -20.85 1.18
C HIS A 2 0.63 -19.85 2.33
N HIS A 3 0.72 -18.55 2.03
CA HIS A 3 0.35 -17.51 2.97
C HIS A 3 -1.12 -17.68 3.34
N ARG A 4 -1.39 -18.19 4.53
CA ARG A 4 -2.74 -18.17 5.10
C ARG A 4 -2.94 -16.79 5.70
N PHE A 5 -3.71 -15.92 5.01
CA PHE A 5 -4.08 -14.61 5.52
C PHE A 5 -5.16 -14.72 6.60
N THR A 6 -4.77 -15.35 7.72
CA THR A 6 -5.60 -15.49 8.93
C THR A 6 -4.78 -15.08 10.15
N PRO A 7 -5.42 -14.68 11.26
CA PRO A 7 -4.71 -14.38 12.51
C PRO A 7 -3.79 -15.50 12.96
N GLU A 8 -4.26 -16.75 12.92
CA GLU A 8 -3.49 -17.93 13.30
C GLU A 8 -2.32 -18.19 12.38
N GLY A 9 -2.52 -17.99 11.05
CA GLY A 9 -1.46 -18.12 10.06
C GLY A 9 -0.38 -17.04 10.22
N ASN A 10 -0.76 -15.82 10.58
CA ASN A 10 0.15 -14.73 10.88
C ASN A 10 0.99 -15.05 12.14
N GLN A 11 0.36 -15.48 13.21
CA GLN A 11 1.03 -15.86 14.45
C GLN A 11 2.03 -17.01 14.22
N GLN A 12 1.61 -18.07 13.52
CA GLN A 12 2.49 -19.19 13.17
C GLN A 12 3.69 -18.76 12.32
N ALA A 13 3.49 -17.82 11.37
CA ALA A 13 4.56 -17.30 10.55
C ALA A 13 5.60 -16.55 11.41
N LEU A 14 5.16 -15.69 12.34
CA LEU A 14 6.06 -15.00 13.28
C LEU A 14 6.90 -16.00 14.09
N GLU A 15 6.27 -17.05 14.65
CA GLU A 15 6.96 -18.09 15.41
C GLU A 15 8.01 -18.84 14.55
N PHE A 16 7.70 -19.10 13.26
CA PHE A 16 8.65 -19.74 12.35
C PHE A 16 9.84 -18.84 12.05
N PHE A 17 9.61 -17.53 11.84
CA PHE A 17 10.70 -16.60 11.59
C PHE A 17 11.57 -16.41 12.83
N ASP A 18 10.98 -16.36 14.04
CA ASP A 18 11.74 -16.31 15.29
C ASP A 18 12.65 -17.53 15.44
N LYS A 19 12.13 -18.75 15.22
CA LYS A 19 12.94 -19.98 15.23
C LYS A 19 14.04 -19.98 14.15
N ALA A 20 13.74 -19.44 12.97
CA ALA A 20 14.75 -19.35 11.90
C ALA A 20 15.88 -18.39 12.27
N ILE A 21 15.57 -17.26 12.92
CA ILE A 21 16.54 -16.27 13.39
C ILE A 21 17.32 -16.81 14.60
N GLU A 22 16.68 -17.55 15.51
CA GLU A 22 17.37 -18.25 16.61
C GLU A 22 18.36 -19.29 16.10
N ALA A 23 18.02 -20.04 15.04
CA ALA A 23 18.88 -21.02 14.41
C ALA A 23 20.03 -20.40 13.62
N ASP A 24 19.78 -19.28 12.95
CA ASP A 24 20.75 -18.50 12.19
C ASP A 24 20.41 -17.01 12.25
N ALA A 25 21.08 -16.29 13.15
CA ALA A 25 20.91 -14.84 13.33
C ALA A 25 21.27 -14.00 12.09
N ASN A 26 21.95 -14.59 11.10
CA ASN A 26 22.33 -13.94 9.85
C ASN A 26 21.42 -14.33 8.68
N ASN A 27 20.26 -14.94 8.93
CA ASN A 27 19.27 -15.24 7.90
C ASN A 27 18.50 -13.96 7.50
N ALA A 28 19.02 -13.23 6.50
CA ALA A 28 18.46 -11.99 6.00
C ALA A 28 16.98 -12.13 5.61
N GLN A 29 16.61 -13.22 4.93
CA GLN A 29 15.22 -13.45 4.50
C GLN A 29 14.28 -13.67 5.68
N ALA A 30 14.71 -14.35 6.74
CA ALA A 30 13.88 -14.53 7.93
C ALA A 30 13.56 -13.18 8.60
N HIS A 31 14.55 -12.28 8.69
CA HIS A 31 14.36 -10.93 9.19
C HIS A 31 13.39 -10.12 8.29
N ALA A 32 13.57 -10.14 6.97
CA ALA A 32 12.72 -9.41 6.03
C ALA A 32 11.25 -9.89 6.08
N TRP A 33 11.05 -11.21 6.05
CA TRP A 33 9.70 -11.77 6.10
C TRP A 33 9.03 -11.58 7.47
N LYS A 34 9.80 -11.57 8.58
CA LYS A 34 9.28 -11.20 9.89
C LYS A 34 8.74 -9.77 9.89
N ALA A 35 9.51 -8.81 9.35
CA ALA A 35 9.08 -7.41 9.22
C ALA A 35 7.75 -7.29 8.45
N CYS A 36 7.67 -7.94 7.28
CA CYS A 36 6.45 -7.95 6.47
C CYS A 36 5.25 -8.54 7.21
N THR A 37 5.46 -9.67 7.92
CA THR A 37 4.40 -10.37 8.67
C THR A 37 3.90 -9.54 9.85
N LEU A 38 4.80 -8.84 10.55
CA LEU A 38 4.45 -7.89 11.61
C LEU A 38 3.59 -6.75 11.07
N GLY A 39 4.03 -6.09 10.01
CA GLY A 39 3.30 -4.98 9.39
C GLY A 39 1.90 -5.40 8.90
N GLN A 40 1.80 -6.53 8.21
CA GLN A 40 0.51 -7.06 7.76
C GLN A 40 -0.41 -7.44 8.93
N GLY A 41 0.12 -8.05 9.98
CA GLY A 41 -0.64 -8.44 11.15
C GLY A 41 -1.17 -7.23 11.91
N TRP A 42 -0.35 -6.20 12.07
CA TRP A 42 -0.77 -4.96 12.73
C TRP A 42 -1.85 -4.23 11.93
N PHE A 43 -1.63 -4.04 10.62
CA PHE A 43 -2.59 -3.36 9.74
C PHE A 43 -3.98 -4.03 9.76
N ARG A 44 -4.03 -5.36 9.96
CA ARG A 44 -5.27 -6.13 10.05
C ARG A 44 -5.80 -6.28 11.47
N GLY A 45 -5.13 -5.69 12.47
CA GLY A 45 -5.52 -5.81 13.89
C GLY A 45 -5.26 -7.18 14.50
N TRP A 46 -4.39 -8.01 13.91
CA TRP A 46 -4.03 -9.35 14.43
C TRP A 46 -2.83 -9.30 15.37
N VAL A 47 -2.02 -8.28 15.29
CA VAL A 47 -0.88 -8.02 16.18
C VAL A 47 -1.19 -6.74 16.95
N GLY A 48 -1.09 -6.81 18.29
CA GLY A 48 -1.32 -5.67 19.16
C GLY A 48 -0.11 -4.71 19.18
N GLY A 49 -0.27 -3.59 19.87
CA GLY A 49 0.73 -2.54 20.02
C GLY A 49 0.32 -1.24 19.32
N THR A 50 1.11 -0.21 19.53
CA THR A 50 0.93 1.07 18.87
C THR A 50 1.54 1.04 17.46
N GLN A 51 1.21 2.05 16.65
CA GLN A 51 1.84 2.23 15.34
C GLN A 51 3.35 2.42 15.47
N GLU A 52 3.79 3.13 16.50
CA GLU A 52 5.21 3.35 16.78
C GLU A 52 5.93 2.04 17.13
N ASP A 53 5.35 1.21 18.01
CA ASP A 53 5.90 -0.11 18.33
C ASP A 53 6.06 -0.96 17.07
N MET A 54 5.06 -0.95 16.18
CA MET A 54 5.11 -1.70 14.93
C MET A 54 6.20 -1.19 14.00
N PHE A 55 6.31 0.12 13.82
CA PHE A 55 7.36 0.72 13.00
C PHE A 55 8.76 0.43 13.54
N GLN A 56 8.93 0.44 14.86
CA GLN A 56 10.19 0.07 15.48
C GLN A 56 10.52 -1.40 15.22
N MET A 57 9.60 -2.32 15.55
CA MET A 57 9.83 -3.76 15.41
C MET A 57 10.05 -4.19 13.96
N SER A 58 9.22 -3.71 13.03
CA SER A 58 9.39 -4.05 11.61
C SER A 58 10.60 -3.34 11.00
N GLY A 59 10.87 -2.10 11.40
CA GLY A 59 12.04 -1.34 10.96
C GLY A 59 13.35 -2.00 11.36
N ASP A 60 13.50 -2.41 12.61
CA ASP A 60 14.69 -3.11 13.10
C ASP A 60 14.94 -4.43 12.33
N CYS A 61 13.87 -5.20 12.11
CA CYS A 61 13.96 -6.43 11.35
C CYS A 61 14.40 -6.20 9.91
N ILE A 62 13.81 -5.23 9.21
CA ILE A 62 14.14 -5.00 7.81
C ILE A 62 15.50 -4.31 7.64
N ALA A 63 15.89 -3.41 8.53
CA ALA A 63 17.23 -2.83 8.55
C ALA A 63 18.28 -3.92 8.70
N ARG A 64 18.08 -4.84 9.66
CA ARG A 64 18.96 -5.98 9.84
C ARG A 64 19.04 -6.88 8.61
N ALA A 65 17.92 -7.10 7.89
CA ALA A 65 17.92 -7.88 6.67
C ALA A 65 18.79 -7.25 5.57
N VAL A 66 18.68 -5.93 5.39
CA VAL A 66 19.50 -5.19 4.40
C VAL A 66 20.98 -5.20 4.78
N ASP A 67 21.32 -5.01 6.07
CA ASP A 67 22.72 -5.11 6.55
C ASP A 67 23.34 -6.47 6.27
N LEU A 68 22.54 -7.53 6.35
CA LEU A 68 23.01 -8.91 6.12
C LEU A 68 23.13 -9.26 4.64
N ASN A 69 22.29 -8.68 3.79
CA ASN A 69 22.30 -8.92 2.35
C ASN A 69 21.76 -7.71 1.58
N GLU A 70 22.64 -6.78 1.27
CA GLU A 70 22.32 -5.57 0.47
C GLU A 70 21.98 -5.87 -1.00
N ASN A 71 22.22 -7.09 -1.46
CA ASN A 71 21.93 -7.51 -2.84
C ASN A 71 20.66 -8.36 -2.93
N ASP A 72 19.77 -8.30 -1.95
CA ASP A 72 18.46 -8.96 -1.96
C ASP A 72 17.35 -7.96 -2.29
N PHE A 73 16.80 -8.07 -3.50
CA PHE A 73 15.72 -7.18 -3.95
C PHE A 73 14.48 -7.23 -3.05
N GLU A 74 14.19 -8.39 -2.42
CA GLU A 74 13.06 -8.52 -1.48
C GLU A 74 13.25 -7.65 -0.25
N CYS A 75 14.48 -7.61 0.30
CA CYS A 75 14.80 -6.73 1.43
C CYS A 75 14.59 -5.26 1.06
N HIS A 76 15.06 -4.83 -0.11
CA HIS A 76 14.88 -3.46 -0.58
C HIS A 76 13.41 -3.14 -0.87
N ARG A 77 12.67 -4.04 -1.52
CA ARG A 77 11.24 -3.87 -1.75
C ARG A 77 10.45 -3.69 -0.45
N MET A 78 10.76 -4.50 0.57
CA MET A 78 10.10 -4.40 1.88
C MET A 78 10.51 -3.14 2.64
N LEU A 79 11.79 -2.75 2.57
CA LEU A 79 12.27 -1.52 3.20
C LEU A 79 11.64 -0.28 2.56
N SER A 80 11.47 -0.28 1.23
CA SER A 80 10.71 0.76 0.52
C SER A 80 9.28 0.91 1.08
N ALA A 81 8.57 -0.20 1.30
CA ALA A 81 7.22 -0.18 1.87
C ALA A 81 7.20 0.32 3.33
N VAL A 82 8.21 -0.03 4.14
CA VAL A 82 8.34 0.47 5.52
C VAL A 82 8.59 1.99 5.51
N HIS A 83 9.50 2.50 4.68
CA HIS A 83 9.74 3.94 4.56
C HIS A 83 8.50 4.70 4.07
N LEU A 84 7.75 4.13 3.10
CA LEU A 84 6.50 4.71 2.65
C LEU A 84 5.49 4.86 3.80
N SER A 85 5.34 3.83 4.62
CA SER A 85 4.45 3.84 5.78
C SER A 85 4.87 4.82 6.87
N LYS A 86 6.16 5.15 6.92
CA LYS A 86 6.73 6.18 7.83
C LYS A 86 6.73 7.59 7.24
N HIS A 87 6.16 7.77 6.04
CA HIS A 87 6.19 9.04 5.30
C HIS A 87 7.62 9.51 4.92
N GLU A 88 8.57 8.59 4.85
CA GLU A 88 9.96 8.83 4.45
C GLU A 88 10.11 8.61 2.93
N PHE A 89 9.43 9.43 2.15
CA PHE A 89 9.16 9.20 0.73
C PHE A 89 10.43 9.09 -0.14
N GLN A 90 11.48 9.85 0.17
CA GLN A 90 12.74 9.80 -0.58
C GLN A 90 13.47 8.46 -0.34
N LEU A 91 13.48 7.98 0.90
CA LEU A 91 14.07 6.67 1.23
C LEU A 91 13.24 5.53 0.62
N ALA A 92 11.91 5.67 0.60
CA ALA A 92 11.04 4.72 -0.07
C ALA A 92 11.38 4.60 -1.57
N GLU A 93 11.62 5.73 -2.25
CA GLU A 93 12.00 5.75 -3.66
C GLU A 93 13.40 5.14 -3.88
N GLU A 94 14.38 5.50 -3.05
CA GLU A 94 15.74 4.95 -3.15
C GLU A 94 15.73 3.41 -3.09
N HIS A 95 15.05 2.85 -2.10
CA HIS A 95 14.97 1.40 -1.94
C HIS A 95 14.06 0.74 -2.98
N GLY A 96 12.98 1.38 -3.39
CA GLY A 96 12.14 0.93 -4.50
C GLY A 96 12.91 0.82 -5.80
N ARG A 97 13.73 1.82 -6.13
CA ARG A 97 14.62 1.84 -7.29
C ARG A 97 15.65 0.71 -7.24
N LYS A 98 16.32 0.52 -6.09
CA LYS A 98 17.29 -0.59 -5.91
C LYS A 98 16.64 -1.95 -6.20
N ALA A 99 15.43 -2.18 -5.68
CA ALA A 99 14.70 -3.42 -5.96
C ALA A 99 14.36 -3.55 -7.46
N TYR A 100 13.92 -2.45 -8.09
CA TYR A 100 13.60 -2.41 -9.52
C TYR A 100 14.81 -2.66 -10.42
N ASP A 101 15.96 -2.05 -10.11
CA ASP A 101 17.20 -2.26 -10.86
C ASP A 101 17.68 -3.73 -10.80
N MET A 102 17.43 -4.42 -9.69
CA MET A 102 17.76 -5.84 -9.53
C MET A 102 16.79 -6.76 -10.27
N VAL A 103 15.46 -6.50 -10.19
CA VAL A 103 14.42 -7.38 -10.77
C VAL A 103 13.29 -6.55 -11.40
N PRO A 104 13.52 -5.97 -12.59
CA PRO A 104 12.58 -5.02 -13.23
C PRO A 104 11.29 -5.66 -13.78
N SER A 105 11.16 -6.99 -13.72
CA SER A 105 9.99 -7.74 -14.19
C SER A 105 9.18 -8.41 -13.08
N ASP A 106 9.57 -8.27 -11.80
CA ASP A 106 8.77 -8.81 -10.69
C ASP A 106 7.55 -7.91 -10.44
N PRO A 107 6.31 -8.42 -10.57
CA PRO A 107 5.10 -7.61 -10.44
C PRO A 107 4.91 -7.00 -9.06
N ARG A 108 5.55 -7.55 -8.01
CA ARG A 108 5.51 -6.99 -6.65
C ARG A 108 6.43 -5.77 -6.54
N VAL A 109 7.57 -5.81 -7.23
CA VAL A 109 8.51 -4.69 -7.33
C VAL A 109 7.89 -3.59 -8.16
N LEU A 110 7.33 -3.92 -9.33
CA LEU A 110 6.64 -2.98 -10.21
C LEU A 110 5.52 -2.23 -9.48
N SER A 111 4.66 -2.97 -8.75
CA SER A 111 3.55 -2.36 -7.99
C SER A 111 4.07 -1.46 -6.87
N GLY A 112 5.01 -1.93 -6.05
CA GLY A 112 5.52 -1.16 -4.91
C GLY A 112 6.30 0.09 -5.34
N TYR A 113 7.19 -0.03 -6.33
CA TYR A 113 7.96 1.09 -6.83
C TYR A 113 7.09 2.07 -7.62
N GLY A 114 6.15 1.57 -8.45
CA GLY A 114 5.17 2.39 -9.16
C GLY A 114 4.31 3.23 -8.21
N GLU A 115 3.86 2.65 -7.10
CA GLU A 115 3.12 3.38 -6.06
C GLU A 115 3.96 4.52 -5.46
N VAL A 116 5.23 4.27 -5.15
CA VAL A 116 6.14 5.29 -4.61
C VAL A 116 6.38 6.41 -5.62
N LEU A 117 6.63 6.08 -6.90
CA LEU A 117 6.83 7.06 -7.96
C LEU A 117 5.62 7.97 -8.16
N VAL A 118 4.41 7.41 -8.18
CA VAL A 118 3.17 8.19 -8.24
C VAL A 118 3.11 9.20 -7.09
N ARG A 119 3.36 8.76 -5.87
CA ARG A 119 3.32 9.62 -4.68
C ARG A 119 4.40 10.70 -4.69
N ASN A 120 5.56 10.42 -5.27
CA ASN A 120 6.67 11.37 -5.37
C ASN A 120 6.56 12.31 -6.59
N GLY A 121 5.50 12.19 -7.41
CA GLY A 121 5.20 13.07 -8.53
C GLY A 121 5.68 12.59 -9.90
N SER A 122 6.38 11.43 -9.97
CA SER A 122 6.72 10.75 -11.23
C SER A 122 5.52 9.90 -11.71
N VAL A 123 4.39 10.58 -11.93
CA VAL A 123 3.08 9.93 -12.09
C VAL A 123 3.01 9.04 -13.32
N ASP A 124 3.50 9.52 -14.49
CA ASP A 124 3.44 8.76 -15.74
C ASP A 124 4.27 7.48 -15.68
N GLU A 125 5.50 7.56 -15.14
CA GLU A 125 6.36 6.40 -14.94
C GLU A 125 5.73 5.42 -13.95
N GLY A 126 5.19 5.94 -12.85
CA GLY A 126 4.49 5.12 -11.85
C GLY A 126 3.30 4.38 -12.43
N LEU A 127 2.44 5.06 -13.21
CA LEU A 127 1.28 4.45 -13.89
C LEU A 127 1.69 3.34 -14.87
N ASP A 128 2.77 3.54 -15.63
CA ASP A 128 3.31 2.52 -16.54
C ASP A 128 3.73 1.26 -15.77
N LEU A 129 4.43 1.42 -14.64
CA LEU A 129 4.83 0.29 -13.81
C LEU A 129 3.63 -0.43 -13.17
N LEU A 130 2.63 0.32 -12.69
CA LEU A 130 1.40 -0.24 -12.13
C LEU A 130 0.60 -1.02 -13.18
N GLY A 131 0.51 -0.50 -14.41
CA GLY A 131 -0.11 -1.18 -15.54
C GLY A 131 0.59 -2.50 -15.87
N LYS A 132 1.92 -2.49 -15.95
CA LYS A 132 2.73 -3.71 -16.16
C LYS A 132 2.55 -4.72 -15.03
N ALA A 133 2.44 -4.27 -13.79
CA ALA A 133 2.18 -5.16 -12.66
C ALA A 133 0.82 -5.87 -12.78
N LEU A 134 -0.23 -5.16 -13.23
CA LEU A 134 -1.54 -5.75 -13.50
C LEU A 134 -1.49 -6.78 -14.64
N GLU A 135 -0.75 -6.49 -15.73
CA GLU A 135 -0.63 -7.41 -16.87
C GLU A 135 0.09 -8.70 -16.49
N LEU A 136 1.18 -8.60 -15.70
CA LEU A 136 2.00 -9.76 -15.32
C LEU A 136 1.39 -10.61 -14.21
N ASP A 137 0.69 -10.01 -13.27
CA ASP A 137 0.10 -10.67 -12.11
C ASP A 137 -1.21 -9.97 -11.72
N PRO A 138 -2.32 -10.24 -12.43
CA PRO A 138 -3.59 -9.57 -12.19
C PRO A 138 -4.17 -9.83 -10.79
N VAL A 139 -3.94 -11.01 -10.22
CA VAL A 139 -4.40 -11.39 -8.88
C VAL A 139 -3.20 -11.66 -7.99
N PRO A 140 -2.67 -10.64 -7.27
CA PRO A 140 -1.49 -10.81 -6.46
C PRO A 140 -1.64 -11.92 -5.42
N GLN A 141 -0.53 -12.55 -5.07
CA GLN A 141 -0.51 -13.61 -4.05
C GLN A 141 -1.20 -13.15 -2.75
N GLY A 142 -2.17 -13.93 -2.30
CA GLY A 142 -2.93 -13.65 -1.08
C GLY A 142 -4.14 -12.73 -1.29
N GLN A 143 -4.40 -12.30 -2.50
CA GLN A 143 -5.65 -11.62 -2.89
C GLN A 143 -6.64 -12.62 -3.49
N LEU A 144 -7.93 -12.31 -3.38
CA LEU A 144 -9.01 -13.14 -3.95
C LEU A 144 -9.36 -12.74 -5.39
N ASN A 145 -9.06 -11.49 -5.75
CA ASN A 145 -9.37 -10.87 -7.04
C ASN A 145 -8.33 -9.79 -7.40
N SER A 146 -8.63 -9.00 -8.42
CA SER A 146 -7.74 -7.95 -8.93
C SER A 146 -7.89 -6.58 -8.24
N ASP A 147 -8.68 -6.46 -7.18
CA ASP A 147 -9.01 -5.16 -6.55
C ASP A 147 -7.77 -4.38 -6.13
N LYS A 148 -6.73 -5.06 -5.60
CA LYS A 148 -5.46 -4.40 -5.23
C LYS A 148 -4.82 -3.71 -6.44
N ARG A 149 -4.76 -4.37 -7.61
CA ARG A 149 -4.18 -3.81 -8.83
C ARG A 149 -4.97 -2.62 -9.36
N PHE A 150 -6.30 -2.73 -9.34
CA PHE A 150 -7.16 -1.61 -9.75
C PHE A 150 -7.10 -0.44 -8.77
N THR A 151 -6.97 -0.70 -7.46
CA THR A 151 -6.76 0.36 -6.47
C THR A 151 -5.41 1.07 -6.66
N ASP A 152 -4.36 0.35 -7.06
CA ASP A 152 -3.07 0.94 -7.39
C ASP A 152 -3.17 1.86 -8.62
N LEU A 153 -3.83 1.40 -9.70
CA LEU A 153 -4.07 2.24 -10.89
C LEU A 153 -4.95 3.45 -10.58
N LEU A 154 -5.97 3.27 -9.74
CA LEU A 154 -6.84 4.35 -9.31
C LEU A 154 -6.06 5.45 -8.58
N LEU A 155 -5.07 5.09 -7.75
CA LEU A 155 -4.14 6.05 -7.16
C LEU A 155 -3.38 6.83 -8.24
N GLY A 156 -2.82 6.15 -9.24
CA GLY A 156 -2.09 6.79 -10.33
C GLY A 156 -2.96 7.78 -11.11
N HIS A 157 -4.17 7.38 -11.51
CA HIS A 157 -5.10 8.27 -12.20
C HIS A 157 -5.57 9.45 -11.32
N PHE A 158 -5.69 9.24 -10.00
CA PHE A 158 -6.00 10.32 -9.07
C PHE A 158 -4.90 11.40 -9.08
N TYR A 159 -3.63 11.00 -9.01
CA TYR A 159 -2.49 11.92 -9.04
C TYR A 159 -2.28 12.58 -10.41
N ALA A 160 -2.65 11.89 -11.48
CA ALA A 160 -2.64 12.44 -12.85
C ALA A 160 -3.83 13.39 -13.11
N GLU A 161 -4.77 13.52 -12.17
CA GLU A 161 -6.05 14.21 -12.34
C GLU A 161 -6.86 13.70 -13.56
N ASN A 162 -6.64 12.43 -13.95
CA ASN A 162 -7.36 11.72 -15.01
C ASN A 162 -8.65 11.13 -14.44
N PHE A 163 -9.62 11.98 -14.09
CA PHE A 163 -10.80 11.58 -13.32
C PHE A 163 -11.76 10.69 -14.10
N GLU A 164 -11.85 10.81 -15.42
CA GLU A 164 -12.64 9.92 -16.27
C GLU A 164 -12.09 8.49 -16.23
N ASP A 165 -10.78 8.31 -16.45
CA ASP A 165 -10.11 7.02 -16.39
C ASP A 165 -10.16 6.42 -14.99
N LEU A 166 -10.03 7.26 -13.95
CA LEU A 166 -10.21 6.85 -12.56
C LEU A 166 -11.58 6.18 -12.35
N ILE A 167 -12.67 6.81 -12.83
CA ILE A 167 -14.02 6.29 -12.69
C ILE A 167 -14.18 4.98 -13.48
N GLU A 168 -13.58 4.87 -14.68
CA GLU A 168 -13.63 3.64 -15.48
C GLU A 168 -12.85 2.48 -14.80
N VAL A 169 -11.69 2.75 -14.22
CA VAL A 169 -10.93 1.76 -13.44
C VAL A 169 -11.71 1.33 -12.20
N ALA A 170 -12.34 2.28 -11.50
CA ALA A 170 -13.11 1.99 -10.30
C ALA A 170 -14.29 1.02 -10.52
N LYS A 171 -14.88 0.96 -11.72
CA LYS A 171 -15.94 0.01 -12.08
C LYS A 171 -15.48 -1.44 -12.05
N LYS A 172 -14.17 -1.70 -12.07
CA LYS A 172 -13.56 -3.03 -12.04
C LYS A 172 -13.26 -3.52 -10.62
N ILE A 173 -13.40 -2.65 -9.60
CA ILE A 173 -13.20 -2.97 -8.20
C ILE A 173 -14.47 -3.61 -7.65
N GLU A 174 -14.37 -4.85 -7.15
CA GLU A 174 -15.50 -5.57 -6.57
C GLU A 174 -15.80 -5.10 -5.14
N HIS A 175 -14.75 -4.83 -4.36
CA HIS A 175 -14.86 -4.41 -2.96
C HIS A 175 -14.10 -3.10 -2.75
N GLN A 176 -14.85 -2.01 -2.67
CA GLN A 176 -14.29 -0.69 -2.39
C GLN A 176 -13.73 -0.63 -0.95
N ASN A 177 -12.58 0.02 -0.80
CA ASN A 177 -12.04 0.47 0.47
C ASN A 177 -12.17 1.99 0.60
N PHE A 178 -11.77 2.56 1.74
CA PHE A 178 -11.85 4.01 1.96
C PHE A 178 -11.13 4.82 0.87
N GLN A 179 -9.95 4.40 0.44
CA GLN A 179 -9.19 5.08 -0.62
C GLN A 179 -9.96 5.12 -1.94
N SER A 180 -10.45 3.97 -2.40
CA SER A 180 -11.17 3.89 -3.66
C SER A 180 -12.50 4.65 -3.59
N TRP A 181 -13.22 4.55 -2.48
CA TRP A 181 -14.44 5.32 -2.25
C TRP A 181 -14.19 6.83 -2.29
N LEU A 182 -13.19 7.31 -1.54
CA LEU A 182 -12.86 8.73 -1.47
C LEU A 182 -12.45 9.30 -2.83
N PHE A 183 -11.53 8.63 -3.52
CA PHE A 183 -11.00 9.11 -4.80
C PHE A 183 -12.07 9.12 -5.89
N VAL A 184 -12.96 8.11 -5.94
CA VAL A 184 -14.07 8.06 -6.90
C VAL A 184 -15.04 9.21 -6.68
N HIS A 185 -15.43 9.47 -5.43
CA HIS A 185 -16.44 10.52 -5.17
C HIS A 185 -15.83 11.91 -5.27
N TYR A 186 -14.57 12.10 -4.93
CA TYR A 186 -13.82 13.30 -5.25
C TYR A 186 -13.75 13.54 -6.76
N ALA A 187 -13.38 12.54 -7.56
CA ALA A 187 -13.35 12.64 -9.01
C ALA A 187 -14.72 12.98 -9.60
N LYS A 188 -15.79 12.33 -9.13
CA LYS A 188 -17.18 12.68 -9.52
C LYS A 188 -17.53 14.14 -9.20
N GLN A 189 -17.06 14.69 -8.08
CA GLN A 189 -17.24 16.10 -7.76
C GLN A 189 -16.51 17.00 -8.74
N GLN A 190 -15.23 16.69 -9.06
CA GLN A 190 -14.44 17.48 -10.01
C GLN A 190 -15.08 17.54 -11.41
N LEU A 191 -15.69 16.45 -11.83
CA LEU A 191 -16.43 16.33 -13.09
C LEU A 191 -17.87 16.89 -13.03
N ASN A 192 -18.34 17.40 -11.88
CA ASN A 192 -19.71 17.85 -11.64
C ASN A 192 -20.78 16.78 -11.88
N VAL A 193 -20.45 15.51 -11.63
CA VAL A 193 -21.37 14.35 -11.76
C VAL A 193 -21.62 13.63 -10.44
N LEU A 194 -21.20 14.21 -9.31
CA LEU A 194 -21.42 13.63 -7.99
C LEU A 194 -22.92 13.62 -7.67
N ASN A 195 -23.44 12.43 -7.42
CA ASN A 195 -24.79 12.23 -6.91
C ASN A 195 -24.70 11.69 -5.47
N LYS A 196 -25.15 12.49 -4.50
CA LYS A 196 -25.13 12.13 -3.07
C LYS A 196 -26.18 11.06 -2.70
N ASP A 197 -27.18 10.84 -3.56
CA ASP A 197 -28.20 9.78 -3.41
C ASP A 197 -27.73 8.45 -4.03
N ASP A 198 -26.50 8.38 -4.53
CA ASP A 198 -25.89 7.14 -5.04
C ASP A 198 -25.65 6.16 -3.87
N LYS A 199 -26.11 4.91 -4.03
CA LYS A 199 -25.97 3.88 -3.00
C LYS A 199 -24.52 3.67 -2.57
N SER A 200 -23.55 3.74 -3.49
CA SER A 200 -22.13 3.57 -3.16
C SER A 200 -21.61 4.74 -2.29
N PHE A 201 -22.13 5.94 -2.51
CA PHE A 201 -21.80 7.11 -1.71
C PHE A 201 -22.37 6.97 -0.29
N GLU A 202 -23.66 6.65 -0.17
CA GLU A 202 -24.32 6.45 1.12
C GLU A 202 -23.72 5.30 1.93
N GLN A 203 -23.39 4.17 1.27
CA GLN A 203 -22.74 3.04 1.94
C GLN A 203 -21.38 3.43 2.52
N GLY A 204 -20.55 4.16 1.78
CA GLY A 204 -19.28 4.64 2.29
C GLY A 204 -19.43 5.58 3.48
N LEU A 205 -20.41 6.47 3.48
CA LEU A 205 -20.70 7.34 4.63
C LEU A 205 -21.16 6.57 5.88
N GLN A 206 -21.75 5.39 5.71
CA GLN A 206 -22.15 4.51 6.82
C GLN A 206 -20.98 3.66 7.31
N GLU A 207 -20.11 3.20 6.39
CA GLU A 207 -19.00 2.32 6.69
C GLU A 207 -17.81 3.08 7.29
N TYR A 208 -17.52 4.29 6.79
CA TYR A 208 -16.37 5.10 7.20
C TYR A 208 -16.82 6.24 8.10
N ALA A 209 -16.78 6.03 9.43
CA ALA A 209 -17.20 7.04 10.40
C ALA A 209 -16.42 8.35 10.25
N LYS A 210 -17.15 9.48 10.31
CA LYS A 210 -16.54 10.82 10.10
C LYS A 210 -15.42 11.14 11.08
N ASP A 211 -15.52 10.67 12.32
CA ASP A 211 -14.52 10.90 13.35
C ASP A 211 -13.19 10.20 13.04
N ASP A 212 -13.20 9.14 12.20
CA ASP A 212 -12.02 8.40 11.79
C ASP A 212 -11.37 8.93 10.50
N TRP A 213 -12.01 9.87 9.79
CA TRP A 213 -11.47 10.38 8.51
C TRP A 213 -10.06 10.96 8.59
N PRO A 214 -9.65 11.70 9.63
CA PRO A 214 -8.27 12.16 9.74
C PRO A 214 -7.27 10.99 9.79
N LEU A 215 -7.60 9.91 10.50
CA LEU A 215 -6.79 8.70 10.56
C LEU A 215 -6.75 7.97 9.21
N PHE A 216 -7.88 7.87 8.51
CA PHE A 216 -7.93 7.27 7.18
C PHE A 216 -7.13 8.08 6.16
N LEU A 217 -7.20 9.42 6.19
CA LEU A 217 -6.41 10.29 5.32
C LEU A 217 -4.91 10.13 5.58
N ASP A 218 -4.48 10.03 6.83
CA ASP A 218 -3.08 9.80 7.19
C ASP A 218 -2.57 8.48 6.61
N ARG A 219 -3.38 7.43 6.68
CA ARG A 219 -3.09 6.10 6.11
C ARG A 219 -3.01 6.06 4.59
N LEU A 220 -3.45 7.10 3.89
CA LEU A 220 -3.27 7.21 2.44
C LEU A 220 -1.83 7.55 2.05
N HIS A 221 -0.97 7.94 3.00
CA HIS A 221 0.43 8.28 2.79
C HIS A 221 0.64 9.27 1.63
N ILE A 222 -0.14 10.37 1.64
CA ILE A 222 -0.08 11.43 0.61
C ILE A 222 0.96 12.46 1.02
N PRO A 223 2.09 12.64 0.29
CA PRO A 223 3.14 13.59 0.67
C PRO A 223 2.73 15.05 0.45
N GLN A 224 1.94 15.33 -0.58
CA GLN A 224 1.57 16.70 -0.95
C GLN A 224 0.47 17.26 -0.03
N GLU A 225 0.81 18.30 0.71
CA GLU A 225 -0.13 18.97 1.61
C GLU A 225 -1.34 19.54 0.86
N GLU A 226 -1.15 20.06 -0.35
CA GLU A 226 -2.23 20.57 -1.20
C GLU A 226 -3.28 19.48 -1.48
N ILE A 227 -2.85 18.26 -1.81
CA ILE A 227 -3.76 17.15 -2.09
C ILE A 227 -4.52 16.74 -0.81
N ARG A 228 -3.82 16.66 0.33
CA ARG A 228 -4.48 16.35 1.61
C ARG A 228 -5.54 17.40 1.96
N ASN A 229 -5.23 18.68 1.74
CA ASN A 229 -6.17 19.76 2.00
C ASN A 229 -7.40 19.69 1.09
N LYS A 230 -7.22 19.44 -0.21
CA LYS A 230 -8.33 19.23 -1.17
C LYS A 230 -9.26 18.09 -0.73
N LEU A 231 -8.69 16.97 -0.30
CA LEU A 231 -9.47 15.81 0.19
C LEU A 231 -10.18 16.10 1.52
N SER A 232 -9.51 16.78 2.45
CA SER A 232 -10.10 17.19 3.73
C SER A 232 -11.25 18.19 3.51
N GLU A 233 -11.10 19.14 2.60
CA GLU A 233 -12.15 20.07 2.21
C GLU A 233 -13.34 19.32 1.60
N PHE A 234 -13.09 18.41 0.65
CA PHE A 234 -14.13 17.57 0.08
C PHE A 234 -14.92 16.83 1.17
N LEU A 235 -14.22 16.12 2.07
CA LEU A 235 -14.86 15.40 3.18
C LEU A 235 -15.68 16.33 4.09
N SER A 236 -15.27 17.58 4.30
CA SER A 236 -16.00 18.56 5.11
C SER A 236 -17.31 19.01 4.46
N THR A 237 -17.49 18.83 3.15
CA THR A 237 -18.70 19.23 2.40
C THR A 237 -19.76 18.13 2.33
N ILE A 238 -19.43 16.94 2.77
CA ILE A 238 -20.29 15.76 2.71
C ILE A 238 -20.65 15.26 4.11
#